data_086d6ff508ca8bcdcb016924f81954ea
#
_entry.id   086d6ff508ca8bcdcb016924f81954ea
#
_cell.length_a   1.000
_cell.length_b   1.000
_cell.length_c   1.000
_cell.angle_alpha   90.00
_cell.angle_beta   90.00
_cell.angle_gamma   90.00
#
_symmetry.space_group_name_H-M   'P 1'
#
loop_
_entity.id
_entity.type
_entity.pdbx_description
1 polymer ?
#
loop_
_entity_poly.entity_id
_entity_poly.type
_entity_poly.pdbx_seq_one_letter_code
_entity_poly.pdbx_strand_id
1 'polypeptide(L)'
;MRNRLYCLALIVALSPVALILAQDITGGGSLQRDITGGAALIFRAPQNPTVHVSSGGQGATGGGRVKPTRKPPVPQQDSLIARANAARSAPQPRYAEAEQQYQLAAQIAPDDARAFAGLGNVYVDQGKFAQAVTAYQKAIKVKPDYNGAYLPLAFSLARLDRYPEAIEVYQETLKRDPGSPEVYNNLSFAYNHSGRYQDAVDASLQAIKLLGETGEAYKMGFQERNEIRSYAYKNLGNAYNGLKRYDEAANALRKSSEIEPKNVSAHFNLGLTLYNAGRYSEAIESYKEAIKLRPTLAQAYYNLGLTYYAINDKTAAMAQYETLKSINAEMARQLYDAIKQ
;
A
#
# COMPACT_ATOMS: atom_id res chain seq x y z
N MET A 1 58.85 31.49 1.45
CA MET A 1 58.39 30.16 1.88
C MET A 1 56.88 30.19 2.02
N ARG A 2 56.16 29.75 1.02
CA ARG A 2 54.67 29.75 1.00
C ARG A 2 54.19 28.30 0.98
N ASN A 3 53.63 27.83 2.09
CA ASN A 3 52.94 26.57 2.17
C ASN A 3 51.62 26.70 1.41
N ARG A 4 51.46 25.96 0.33
CA ARG A 4 50.17 25.71 -0.32
C ARG A 4 49.60 24.42 0.27
N LEU A 5 48.58 24.57 1.11
CA LEU A 5 47.67 23.50 1.46
C LEU A 5 46.80 23.18 0.25
N TYR A 6 46.99 22.00 -0.33
CA TYR A 6 46.06 21.43 -1.29
C TYR A 6 44.89 20.83 -0.53
N CYS A 7 43.76 21.49 -0.55
CA CYS A 7 42.47 20.85 -0.27
C CYS A 7 42.20 19.86 -1.42
N LEU A 8 42.43 18.57 -1.17
CA LEU A 8 41.89 17.50 -2.00
C LEU A 8 40.37 17.46 -1.73
N ALA A 9 39.60 18.09 -2.60
CA ALA A 9 38.18 17.80 -2.73
C ALA A 9 38.06 16.36 -3.25
N LEU A 10 37.72 15.45 -2.36
CA LEU A 10 37.31 14.09 -2.74
C LEU A 10 35.96 14.21 -3.49
N ILE A 11 36.04 14.30 -4.81
CA ILE A 11 34.89 14.02 -5.67
C ILE A 11 34.67 12.51 -5.52
N VAL A 12 33.78 12.13 -4.61
CA VAL A 12 33.21 10.80 -4.62
C VAL A 12 32.37 10.73 -5.90
N ALA A 13 32.99 10.24 -6.97
CA ALA A 13 32.25 9.83 -8.15
C ALA A 13 31.22 8.81 -7.68
N LEU A 14 29.95 9.18 -7.75
CA LEU A 14 28.82 8.25 -7.55
C LEU A 14 29.04 7.07 -8.49
N SER A 15 29.41 5.91 -7.94
CA SER A 15 29.57 4.71 -8.75
C SER A 15 28.24 4.38 -9.43
N PRO A 16 28.24 3.72 -10.58
CA PRO A 16 27.00 3.25 -11.24
C PRO A 16 26.08 2.47 -10.31
N VAL A 17 26.64 1.86 -9.26
CA VAL A 17 25.93 1.13 -8.21
C VAL A 17 25.03 2.04 -7.35
N ALA A 18 25.47 3.27 -7.03
CA ALA A 18 24.64 4.23 -6.30
C ALA A 18 23.47 4.75 -7.14
N LEU A 19 23.62 4.78 -8.47
CA LEU A 19 22.56 5.16 -9.39
C LEU A 19 21.49 4.07 -9.52
N ILE A 20 21.88 2.79 -9.50
CA ILE A 20 20.96 1.65 -9.52
C ILE A 20 20.16 1.60 -8.21
N LEU A 21 20.79 1.84 -7.06
CA LEU A 21 20.11 1.92 -5.76
C LEU A 21 19.12 3.09 -5.65
N ALA A 22 19.43 4.23 -6.29
CA ALA A 22 18.52 5.38 -6.31
C ALA A 22 17.34 5.19 -7.27
N GLN A 23 17.53 4.46 -8.37
CA GLN A 23 16.44 4.14 -9.31
C GLN A 23 15.47 3.12 -8.75
N ASP A 24 15.92 2.16 -7.92
CA ASP A 24 15.05 1.16 -7.29
C ASP A 24 14.15 1.73 -6.18
N ILE A 25 14.46 2.89 -5.62
CA ILE A 25 13.60 3.58 -4.64
C ILE A 25 12.46 4.33 -5.35
N THR A 26 12.68 4.80 -6.58
CA THR A 26 11.74 5.67 -7.31
C THR A 26 11.20 5.07 -8.60
N GLY A 27 11.85 4.06 -9.15
CA GLY A 27 11.53 3.48 -10.46
C GLY A 27 10.72 2.19 -10.35
N GLY A 28 9.51 2.20 -10.88
CA GLY A 28 8.60 1.05 -10.94
C GLY A 28 9.13 -0.11 -11.78
N GLY A 29 9.99 -0.93 -11.20
CA GLY A 29 10.33 -2.25 -11.72
C GLY A 29 9.45 -3.33 -11.12
N SER A 30 9.15 -4.37 -11.88
CA SER A 30 8.31 -5.51 -11.46
C SER A 30 8.78 -6.22 -10.18
N LEU A 31 10.06 -6.10 -9.85
CA LEU A 31 10.71 -6.66 -8.65
C LEU A 31 10.32 -5.96 -7.34
N GLN A 32 10.03 -4.66 -7.38
CA GLN A 32 9.63 -3.89 -6.20
C GLN A 32 8.17 -4.18 -5.78
N ARG A 33 7.35 -4.71 -6.70
CA ARG A 33 5.95 -5.08 -6.41
C ARG A 33 5.82 -6.14 -5.32
N ASP A 34 6.75 -7.10 -5.25
CA ASP A 34 6.66 -8.21 -4.27
C ASP A 34 7.03 -7.80 -2.85
N ILE A 35 7.84 -6.73 -2.67
CA ILE A 35 8.33 -6.30 -1.36
C ILE A 35 7.52 -5.12 -0.83
N THR A 36 7.17 -4.15 -1.69
CA THR A 36 6.51 -2.91 -1.28
C THR A 36 5.05 -2.82 -1.70
N GLY A 37 4.67 -3.48 -2.81
CA GLY A 37 3.41 -3.22 -3.49
C GLY A 37 2.18 -3.90 -2.89
N GLY A 38 2.32 -5.08 -2.31
CA GLY A 38 1.16 -5.84 -1.80
C GLY A 38 0.75 -5.46 -0.38
N ALA A 39 1.72 -5.10 0.44
CA ALA A 39 1.54 -5.00 1.88
C ALA A 39 1.35 -3.57 2.42
N ALA A 40 1.58 -2.54 1.60
CA ALA A 40 1.45 -1.14 2.04
C ALA A 40 0.08 -0.52 1.73
N LEU A 41 -0.64 -1.08 0.76
CA LEU A 41 -2.02 -0.74 0.50
C LEU A 41 -2.94 -1.67 1.30
N ILE A 42 -3.76 -1.10 2.16
CA ILE A 42 -4.74 -1.83 2.94
C ILE A 42 -6.10 -1.61 2.29
N PHE A 43 -6.71 -2.68 1.88
CA PHE A 43 -8.11 -2.67 1.46
C PHE A 43 -8.75 -4.01 1.84
N ARG A 44 -9.77 -3.92 2.66
CA ARG A 44 -10.69 -5.03 2.93
C ARG A 44 -11.99 -4.75 2.20
N ALA A 45 -12.22 -5.48 1.12
CA ALA A 45 -13.48 -5.36 0.40
C ALA A 45 -14.64 -5.58 1.38
N PRO A 46 -15.62 -4.65 1.44
CA PRO A 46 -16.77 -4.79 2.35
C PRO A 46 -17.42 -6.14 2.13
N GLN A 47 -17.59 -6.89 3.20
CA GLN A 47 -18.21 -8.23 3.12
C GLN A 47 -19.69 -8.14 2.74
N ASN A 48 -20.35 -7.03 3.09
CA ASN A 48 -21.67 -6.68 2.63
C ASN A 48 -21.72 -5.17 2.37
N PRO A 49 -22.37 -4.68 1.31
CA PRO A 49 -22.71 -3.27 1.20
C PRO A 49 -23.69 -2.96 2.33
N THR A 50 -23.16 -2.52 3.47
CA THR A 50 -23.99 -2.08 4.59
C THR A 50 -24.82 -0.89 4.14
N VAL A 51 -26.11 -1.10 4.05
CA VAL A 51 -27.07 -0.03 4.02
C VAL A 51 -27.00 0.63 5.39
N HIS A 52 -26.25 1.72 5.53
CA HIS A 52 -26.40 2.61 6.67
C HIS A 52 -27.79 3.24 6.55
N VAL A 53 -28.77 2.59 7.14
CA VAL A 53 -30.03 3.24 7.51
C VAL A 53 -29.68 4.12 8.71
N SER A 54 -29.42 5.41 8.47
CA SER A 54 -29.38 6.40 9.53
C SER A 54 -30.79 6.43 10.12
N SER A 55 -30.94 5.86 11.32
CA SER A 55 -32.09 6.07 12.18
C SER A 55 -32.03 7.52 12.68
N GLY A 56 -32.50 8.45 11.88
CA GLY A 56 -32.77 9.82 12.26
C GLY A 56 -33.97 9.87 13.15
N GLY A 57 -33.77 10.48 14.34
CA GLY A 57 -34.71 10.60 15.42
C GLY A 57 -36.03 11.24 15.06
N GLN A 58 -37.03 10.87 15.85
CA GLN A 58 -38.35 11.48 15.92
C GLN A 58 -38.28 12.95 16.33
N GLY A 59 -39.04 13.78 15.65
CA GLY A 59 -39.33 15.13 16.12
C GLY A 59 -40.10 15.99 15.14
N ALA A 60 -41.42 16.14 15.35
CA ALA A 60 -42.30 17.29 15.12
C ALA A 60 -42.79 17.60 13.70
N THR A 61 -44.03 17.31 13.49
CA THR A 61 -45.18 18.08 12.94
C THR A 61 -44.96 19.26 12.00
N GLY A 62 -45.55 19.18 10.81
CA GLY A 62 -45.99 20.38 10.06
C GLY A 62 -45.78 20.33 8.57
N GLY A 63 -46.82 19.94 7.83
CA GLY A 63 -47.24 20.49 6.54
C GLY A 63 -46.33 20.50 5.33
N GLY A 64 -46.72 19.79 4.27
CA GLY A 64 -46.22 20.10 2.93
C GLY A 64 -45.61 18.93 2.18
N ARG A 65 -46.46 18.16 1.50
CA ARG A 65 -46.09 17.09 0.58
C ARG A 65 -45.12 17.52 -0.52
N VAL A 66 -43.95 16.91 -0.61
CA VAL A 66 -43.44 16.33 -1.86
C VAL A 66 -42.68 15.05 -1.48
N LYS A 67 -43.25 13.90 -1.77
CA LYS A 67 -42.56 12.62 -1.68
C LYS A 67 -41.60 12.51 -2.86
N PRO A 68 -40.29 12.29 -2.68
CA PRO A 68 -39.50 11.65 -3.70
C PRO A 68 -40.01 10.21 -3.81
N THR A 69 -40.59 9.87 -4.94
CA THR A 69 -41.02 8.50 -5.25
C THR A 69 -39.77 7.63 -5.41
N ARG A 70 -39.24 7.12 -4.28
CA ARG A 70 -38.33 5.99 -4.30
C ARG A 70 -39.13 4.83 -4.84
N LYS A 71 -38.85 4.41 -6.10
CA LYS A 71 -39.39 3.14 -6.59
C LYS A 71 -39.12 2.08 -5.51
N PRO A 72 -40.10 1.27 -5.09
CA PRO A 72 -39.87 0.19 -4.14
C PRO A 72 -38.77 -0.69 -4.71
N PRO A 73 -37.80 -1.14 -3.88
CA PRO A 73 -36.75 -2.05 -4.32
C PRO A 73 -37.40 -3.26 -4.99
N VAL A 74 -36.95 -3.61 -6.19
CA VAL A 74 -37.51 -4.75 -6.90
C VAL A 74 -37.06 -6.00 -6.13
N PRO A 75 -37.96 -6.78 -5.56
CA PRO A 75 -37.61 -7.94 -4.70
C PRO A 75 -36.64 -8.92 -5.35
N GLN A 76 -36.68 -9.03 -6.68
CA GLN A 76 -35.80 -9.88 -7.47
C GLN A 76 -34.35 -9.37 -7.48
N GLN A 77 -34.12 -8.07 -7.60
CA GLN A 77 -32.77 -7.46 -7.59
C GLN A 77 -32.09 -7.65 -6.23
N ASP A 78 -32.75 -7.36 -5.13
CA ASP A 78 -32.18 -7.54 -3.79
C ASP A 78 -31.82 -9.02 -3.53
N SER A 79 -32.63 -9.95 -4.02
CA SER A 79 -32.35 -11.38 -3.98
C SER A 79 -31.09 -11.75 -4.79
N LEU A 80 -30.89 -11.16 -5.98
CA LEU A 80 -29.69 -11.38 -6.81
C LEU A 80 -28.45 -10.84 -6.13
N ILE A 81 -28.51 -9.63 -5.58
CA ILE A 81 -27.40 -9.03 -4.82
C ILE A 81 -27.06 -9.88 -3.59
N ALA A 82 -28.05 -10.36 -2.86
CA ALA A 82 -27.84 -11.23 -1.69
C ALA A 82 -27.17 -12.56 -2.07
N ARG A 83 -27.60 -13.19 -3.18
CA ARG A 83 -26.97 -14.43 -3.72
C ARG A 83 -25.53 -14.17 -4.16
N ALA A 84 -25.27 -13.04 -4.84
CA ALA A 84 -23.95 -12.64 -5.26
C ALA A 84 -23.01 -12.44 -4.07
N ASN A 85 -23.48 -11.75 -3.01
CA ASN A 85 -22.73 -11.58 -1.76
C ASN A 85 -22.42 -12.94 -1.13
N ALA A 86 -23.39 -13.83 -1.02
CA ALA A 86 -23.22 -15.16 -0.45
C ALA A 86 -22.21 -16.00 -1.26
N ALA A 87 -22.28 -15.95 -2.60
CA ALA A 87 -21.34 -16.66 -3.47
C ALA A 87 -19.91 -16.12 -3.33
N ARG A 88 -19.75 -14.80 -3.23
CA ARG A 88 -18.45 -14.14 -3.05
C ARG A 88 -17.82 -14.45 -1.68
N SER A 89 -18.63 -14.44 -0.61
CA SER A 89 -18.18 -14.60 0.79
C SER A 89 -18.14 -16.06 1.25
N ALA A 90 -18.42 -17.03 0.37
CA ALA A 90 -18.38 -18.45 0.72
C ALA A 90 -16.96 -18.88 1.15
N PRO A 91 -16.80 -19.91 2.01
CA PRO A 91 -15.47 -20.45 2.37
C PRO A 91 -14.61 -20.84 1.15
N GLN A 92 -15.27 -21.26 0.07
CA GLN A 92 -14.68 -21.38 -1.27
C GLN A 92 -15.42 -20.41 -2.18
N PRO A 93 -14.87 -19.21 -2.47
CA PRO A 93 -15.56 -18.18 -3.22
C PRO A 93 -15.94 -18.62 -4.64
N ARG A 94 -17.21 -18.40 -4.98
CA ARG A 94 -17.77 -18.74 -6.31
C ARG A 94 -17.88 -17.46 -7.14
N TYR A 95 -16.72 -16.92 -7.55
CA TYR A 95 -16.63 -15.61 -8.21
C TYR A 95 -17.44 -15.55 -9.52
N ALA A 96 -17.46 -16.60 -10.33
CA ALA A 96 -18.24 -16.63 -11.58
C ALA A 96 -19.74 -16.51 -11.32
N GLU A 97 -20.25 -17.20 -10.29
CA GLU A 97 -21.64 -17.09 -9.89
C GLU A 97 -21.96 -15.70 -9.34
N ALA A 98 -21.08 -15.15 -8.48
CA ALA A 98 -21.24 -13.81 -7.93
C ALA A 98 -21.27 -12.76 -9.06
N GLU A 99 -20.36 -12.84 -10.02
CA GLU A 99 -20.29 -11.96 -11.18
C GLU A 99 -21.59 -12.01 -11.99
N GLN A 100 -22.08 -13.22 -12.31
CA GLN A 100 -23.33 -13.41 -13.06
C GLN A 100 -24.54 -12.80 -12.33
N GLN A 101 -24.65 -13.01 -11.01
CA GLN A 101 -25.77 -12.48 -10.22
C GLN A 101 -25.74 -10.96 -10.16
N TYR A 102 -24.56 -10.33 -9.98
CA TYR A 102 -24.45 -8.87 -10.03
C TYR A 102 -24.72 -8.30 -11.42
N GLN A 103 -24.30 -8.97 -12.50
CA GLN A 103 -24.62 -8.56 -13.87
C GLN A 103 -26.12 -8.58 -14.12
N LEU A 104 -26.82 -9.62 -13.69
CA LEU A 104 -28.28 -9.69 -13.78
C LEU A 104 -28.95 -8.60 -12.95
N ALA A 105 -28.46 -8.34 -11.72
CA ALA A 105 -28.98 -7.26 -10.89
C ALA A 105 -28.80 -5.89 -11.57
N ALA A 106 -27.65 -5.63 -12.21
CA ALA A 106 -27.37 -4.41 -12.94
C ALA A 106 -28.22 -4.26 -14.24
N GLN A 107 -28.65 -5.38 -14.86
CA GLN A 107 -29.56 -5.35 -16.00
C GLN A 107 -30.99 -5.01 -15.57
N ILE A 108 -31.45 -5.55 -14.43
CA ILE A 108 -32.80 -5.30 -13.91
C ILE A 108 -32.92 -3.86 -13.37
N ALA A 109 -31.89 -3.37 -12.69
CA ALA A 109 -31.86 -2.01 -12.13
C ALA A 109 -30.53 -1.31 -12.45
N PRO A 110 -30.42 -0.73 -13.64
CA PRO A 110 -29.21 -0.06 -14.11
C PRO A 110 -28.91 1.25 -13.34
N ASP A 111 -29.81 1.69 -12.50
CA ASP A 111 -29.71 2.85 -11.61
C ASP A 111 -29.30 2.46 -10.16
N ASP A 112 -29.05 1.18 -9.89
CA ASP A 112 -28.57 0.73 -8.58
C ASP A 112 -27.05 0.58 -8.54
N ALA A 113 -26.38 1.47 -7.84
CA ALA A 113 -24.93 1.45 -7.68
C ALA A 113 -24.39 0.19 -6.97
N ARG A 114 -25.22 -0.49 -6.16
CA ARG A 114 -24.81 -1.68 -5.38
C ARG A 114 -24.36 -2.84 -6.28
N ALA A 115 -25.04 -3.04 -7.40
CA ALA A 115 -24.69 -4.11 -8.33
C ALA A 115 -23.33 -3.86 -8.99
N PHE A 116 -23.06 -2.63 -9.42
CA PHE A 116 -21.77 -2.24 -10.02
C PHE A 116 -20.65 -2.28 -8.99
N ALA A 117 -20.87 -1.78 -7.76
CA ALA A 117 -19.89 -1.86 -6.70
C ALA A 117 -19.60 -3.32 -6.30
N GLY A 118 -20.61 -4.17 -6.26
CA GLY A 118 -20.45 -5.60 -6.04
C GLY A 118 -19.61 -6.29 -7.11
N LEU A 119 -19.82 -5.96 -8.39
CA LEU A 119 -18.96 -6.40 -9.49
C LEU A 119 -17.51 -5.96 -9.27
N GLY A 120 -17.30 -4.68 -8.91
CA GLY A 120 -15.99 -4.16 -8.58
C GLY A 120 -15.31 -4.97 -7.49
N ASN A 121 -16.02 -5.28 -6.41
CA ASN A 121 -15.50 -6.12 -5.33
C ASN A 121 -15.09 -7.52 -5.79
N VAL A 122 -15.91 -8.18 -6.64
CA VAL A 122 -15.58 -9.49 -7.23
C VAL A 122 -14.29 -9.40 -8.07
N TYR A 123 -14.14 -8.33 -8.86
CA TYR A 123 -12.94 -8.15 -9.67
C TYR A 123 -11.69 -7.85 -8.82
N VAL A 124 -11.82 -7.10 -7.73
CA VAL A 124 -10.71 -6.90 -6.77
C VAL A 124 -10.28 -8.22 -6.16
N ASP A 125 -11.22 -9.04 -5.68
CA ASP A 125 -10.92 -10.35 -5.09
C ASP A 125 -10.21 -11.29 -6.08
N GLN A 126 -10.46 -11.13 -7.38
CA GLN A 126 -9.78 -11.85 -8.47
C GLN A 126 -8.49 -11.19 -8.95
N GLY A 127 -8.09 -10.03 -8.40
CA GLY A 127 -6.94 -9.25 -8.88
C GLY A 127 -7.15 -8.56 -10.24
N LYS A 128 -8.38 -8.50 -10.74
CA LYS A 128 -8.76 -7.88 -12.04
C LYS A 128 -9.00 -6.37 -11.87
N PHE A 129 -7.97 -5.63 -11.46
CA PHE A 129 -8.11 -4.22 -11.04
C PHE A 129 -8.64 -3.29 -12.13
N ALA A 130 -8.30 -3.51 -13.42
CA ALA A 130 -8.83 -2.70 -14.52
C ALA A 130 -10.35 -2.82 -14.66
N GLN A 131 -10.89 -4.03 -14.51
CA GLN A 131 -12.34 -4.28 -14.52
C GLN A 131 -13.00 -3.70 -13.27
N ALA A 132 -12.33 -3.79 -12.12
CA ALA A 132 -12.80 -3.18 -10.87
C ALA A 132 -12.94 -1.67 -11.00
N VAL A 133 -11.95 -0.97 -11.56
CA VAL A 133 -12.00 0.47 -11.83
C VAL A 133 -13.24 0.82 -12.66
N THR A 134 -13.47 0.11 -13.77
CA THR A 134 -14.63 0.35 -14.63
C THR A 134 -15.96 0.15 -13.89
N ALA A 135 -16.04 -0.89 -13.05
CA ALA A 135 -17.25 -1.18 -12.30
C ALA A 135 -17.54 -0.13 -11.22
N TYR A 136 -16.53 0.29 -10.45
CA TYR A 136 -16.70 1.34 -9.43
C TYR A 136 -17.00 2.71 -10.06
N GLN A 137 -16.38 3.06 -11.18
CA GLN A 137 -16.72 4.29 -11.91
C GLN A 137 -18.18 4.29 -12.37
N LYS A 138 -18.71 3.16 -12.82
CA LYS A 138 -20.14 3.01 -13.12
C LYS A 138 -21.00 3.19 -11.87
N ALA A 139 -20.63 2.61 -10.74
CA ALA A 139 -21.36 2.78 -9.49
C ALA A 139 -21.44 4.26 -9.07
N ILE A 140 -20.31 4.97 -9.14
CA ILE A 140 -20.23 6.41 -8.82
C ILE A 140 -21.01 7.26 -9.83
N LYS A 141 -20.95 6.92 -11.13
CA LYS A 141 -21.71 7.62 -12.16
C LYS A 141 -23.22 7.52 -11.94
N VAL A 142 -23.67 6.34 -11.55
CA VAL A 142 -25.10 6.08 -11.25
C VAL A 142 -25.52 6.78 -9.97
N LYS A 143 -24.67 6.71 -8.95
CA LYS A 143 -24.95 7.27 -7.63
C LYS A 143 -23.70 7.95 -7.06
N PRO A 144 -23.50 9.27 -7.28
CA PRO A 144 -22.29 9.98 -6.84
C PRO A 144 -22.08 10.01 -5.32
N ASP A 145 -23.14 9.84 -4.53
CA ASP A 145 -23.09 9.76 -3.07
C ASP A 145 -22.94 8.32 -2.53
N TYR A 146 -22.65 7.34 -3.40
CA TYR A 146 -22.39 5.97 -2.98
C TYR A 146 -20.95 5.83 -2.46
N ASN A 147 -20.74 6.18 -1.21
CA ASN A 147 -19.41 6.24 -0.57
C ASN A 147 -18.64 4.91 -0.64
N GLY A 148 -19.34 3.76 -0.67
CA GLY A 148 -18.73 2.43 -0.72
C GLY A 148 -17.94 2.11 -1.99
N ALA A 149 -17.96 2.98 -3.02
CA ALA A 149 -17.21 2.74 -4.25
C ALA A 149 -15.89 3.55 -4.34
N TYR A 150 -15.73 4.62 -3.57
CA TYR A 150 -14.58 5.52 -3.71
C TYR A 150 -13.25 4.90 -3.22
N LEU A 151 -13.21 4.41 -1.98
CA LEU A 151 -12.00 3.78 -1.46
C LEU A 151 -11.55 2.59 -2.31
N PRO A 152 -12.41 1.62 -2.68
CA PRO A 152 -11.98 0.51 -3.53
C PRO A 152 -11.62 0.93 -4.96
N LEU A 153 -12.21 2.00 -5.50
CA LEU A 153 -11.76 2.59 -6.76
C LEU A 153 -10.33 3.09 -6.65
N ALA A 154 -10.04 3.93 -5.64
CA ALA A 154 -8.71 4.49 -5.42
C ALA A 154 -7.67 3.38 -5.19
N PHE A 155 -8.00 2.35 -4.40
CA PHE A 155 -7.17 1.16 -4.22
C PHE A 155 -6.89 0.46 -5.55
N SER A 156 -7.92 0.23 -6.38
CA SER A 156 -7.76 -0.44 -7.68
C SER A 156 -6.89 0.36 -8.65
N LEU A 157 -7.01 1.70 -8.64
CA LEU A 157 -6.16 2.60 -9.42
C LEU A 157 -4.70 2.51 -8.96
N ALA A 158 -4.46 2.54 -7.64
CA ALA A 158 -3.12 2.41 -7.08
C ALA A 158 -2.48 1.05 -7.41
N ARG A 159 -3.28 -0.04 -7.46
CA ARG A 159 -2.81 -1.38 -7.87
C ARG A 159 -2.45 -1.47 -9.36
N LEU A 160 -2.91 -0.53 -10.17
CA LEU A 160 -2.56 -0.36 -11.58
C LEU A 160 -1.45 0.69 -11.78
N ASP A 161 -0.77 1.13 -10.71
CA ASP A 161 0.25 2.19 -10.73
C ASP A 161 -0.28 3.56 -11.22
N ARG A 162 -1.61 3.75 -11.27
CA ARG A 162 -2.28 5.01 -11.64
C ARG A 162 -2.37 5.94 -10.42
N TYR A 163 -1.20 6.23 -9.82
CA TYR A 163 -1.13 6.96 -8.55
C TYR A 163 -1.73 8.37 -8.58
N PRO A 164 -1.56 9.20 -9.62
CA PRO A 164 -2.19 10.52 -9.66
C PRO A 164 -3.72 10.44 -9.52
N GLU A 165 -4.35 9.54 -10.27
CA GLU A 165 -5.80 9.33 -10.21
C GLU A 165 -6.25 8.72 -8.87
N ALA A 166 -5.45 7.79 -8.33
CA ALA A 166 -5.73 7.23 -7.00
C ALA A 166 -5.71 8.31 -5.91
N ILE A 167 -4.74 9.24 -5.97
CA ILE A 167 -4.62 10.37 -5.04
C ILE A 167 -5.88 11.24 -5.08
N GLU A 168 -6.37 11.60 -6.26
CA GLU A 168 -7.60 12.41 -6.40
C GLU A 168 -8.79 11.71 -5.76
N VAL A 169 -8.95 10.40 -6.01
CA VAL A 169 -10.06 9.63 -5.46
C VAL A 169 -9.92 9.43 -3.94
N TYR A 170 -8.69 9.21 -3.41
CA TYR A 170 -8.47 9.17 -1.96
C TYR A 170 -8.79 10.51 -1.29
N GLN A 171 -8.39 11.63 -1.89
CA GLN A 171 -8.74 12.96 -1.39
C GLN A 171 -10.25 13.18 -1.38
N GLU A 172 -10.94 12.74 -2.43
CA GLU A 172 -12.41 12.79 -2.48
C GLU A 172 -13.06 11.88 -1.42
N THR A 173 -12.45 10.73 -1.15
CA THR A 173 -12.88 9.85 -0.05
C THR A 173 -12.74 10.54 1.31
N LEU A 174 -11.64 11.25 1.54
CA LEU A 174 -11.40 11.97 2.80
C LEU A 174 -12.33 13.18 3.01
N LYS A 175 -12.83 13.80 1.94
CA LYS A 175 -13.88 14.82 2.07
C LYS A 175 -15.19 14.24 2.63
N ARG A 176 -15.46 12.96 2.39
CA ARG A 176 -16.65 12.24 2.84
C ARG A 176 -16.45 11.61 4.21
N ASP A 177 -15.26 11.09 4.47
CA ASP A 177 -14.86 10.47 5.73
C ASP A 177 -13.44 10.91 6.11
N PRO A 178 -13.30 12.08 6.78
CA PRO A 178 -11.99 12.64 7.15
C PRO A 178 -11.29 11.88 8.27
N GLY A 179 -11.98 10.94 8.90
CA GLY A 179 -11.46 10.20 10.04
C GLY A 179 -10.86 8.84 9.70
N SER A 180 -10.73 8.43 8.45
CA SER A 180 -10.26 7.09 8.07
C SER A 180 -8.73 6.97 8.05
N PRO A 181 -8.09 6.28 9.01
CA PRO A 181 -6.65 6.06 8.99
C PRO A 181 -6.21 5.17 7.83
N GLU A 182 -7.08 4.26 7.37
CA GLU A 182 -6.81 3.41 6.20
C GLU A 182 -6.64 4.27 4.94
N VAL A 183 -7.52 5.24 4.71
CA VAL A 183 -7.45 6.13 3.55
C VAL A 183 -6.17 6.97 3.58
N TYR A 184 -5.82 7.53 4.74
CA TYR A 184 -4.56 8.28 4.90
C TYR A 184 -3.33 7.41 4.67
N ASN A 185 -3.32 6.17 5.17
CA ASN A 185 -2.24 5.22 4.90
C ASN A 185 -2.07 4.94 3.40
N ASN A 186 -3.17 4.67 2.69
CA ASN A 186 -3.16 4.39 1.27
C ASN A 186 -2.81 5.62 0.43
N LEU A 187 -3.25 6.80 0.85
CA LEU A 187 -2.87 8.08 0.25
C LEU A 187 -1.36 8.33 0.40
N SER A 188 -0.80 8.07 1.59
CA SER A 188 0.65 8.16 1.83
C SER A 188 1.43 7.22 0.91
N PHE A 189 0.95 5.98 0.73
CA PHE A 189 1.55 5.04 -0.22
C PHE A 189 1.55 5.61 -1.65
N ALA A 190 0.41 6.14 -2.11
CA ALA A 190 0.30 6.72 -3.45
C ALA A 190 1.20 7.95 -3.64
N TYR A 191 1.32 8.81 -2.61
CA TYR A 191 2.23 9.94 -2.61
C TYR A 191 3.70 9.51 -2.68
N ASN A 192 4.12 8.50 -1.92
CA ASN A 192 5.48 7.94 -1.99
C ASN A 192 5.83 7.49 -3.41
N HIS A 193 4.92 6.76 -4.06
CA HIS A 193 5.12 6.27 -5.43
C HIS A 193 5.04 7.37 -6.50
N SER A 194 4.45 8.51 -6.17
CA SER A 194 4.42 9.71 -7.03
C SER A 194 5.59 10.67 -6.78
N GLY A 195 6.53 10.32 -5.89
CA GLY A 195 7.64 11.20 -5.50
C GLY A 195 7.22 12.41 -4.64
N ARG A 196 5.97 12.47 -4.19
CA ARG A 196 5.43 13.53 -3.34
C ARG A 196 5.70 13.23 -1.86
N TYR A 197 6.97 13.16 -1.50
CA TYR A 197 7.40 12.61 -0.20
C TYR A 197 6.94 13.43 1.00
N GLN A 198 6.87 14.77 0.89
CA GLN A 198 6.38 15.57 2.02
C GLN A 198 4.88 15.33 2.26
N ASP A 199 4.08 15.24 1.20
CA ASP A 199 2.67 14.89 1.31
C ASP A 199 2.48 13.48 1.91
N ALA A 200 3.39 12.55 1.59
CA ALA A 200 3.40 11.21 2.16
C ALA A 200 3.71 11.22 3.66
N VAL A 201 4.64 12.07 4.11
CA VAL A 201 4.92 12.28 5.55
C VAL A 201 3.66 12.76 6.26
N ASP A 202 3.01 13.80 5.74
CA ASP A 202 1.84 14.41 6.37
C ASP A 202 0.67 13.42 6.45
N ALA A 203 0.41 12.69 5.37
CA ALA A 203 -0.62 11.66 5.36
C ALA A 203 -0.32 10.50 6.34
N SER A 204 0.95 10.02 6.39
CA SER A 204 1.34 8.97 7.34
C SER A 204 1.17 9.41 8.79
N LEU A 205 1.60 10.63 9.12
CA LEU A 205 1.45 11.18 10.47
C LEU A 205 -0.02 11.32 10.85
N GLN A 206 -0.87 11.73 9.91
CA GLN A 206 -2.32 11.80 10.16
C GLN A 206 -2.92 10.41 10.41
N ALA A 207 -2.53 9.39 9.63
CA ALA A 207 -2.95 8.01 9.90
C ALA A 207 -2.53 7.54 11.29
N ILE A 208 -1.26 7.77 11.67
CA ILE A 208 -0.72 7.41 13.00
C ILE A 208 -1.47 8.14 14.13
N LYS A 209 -1.74 9.43 13.95
CA LYS A 209 -2.48 10.25 14.91
C LYS A 209 -3.87 9.66 15.15
N LEU A 210 -4.64 9.41 14.10
CA LEU A 210 -5.99 8.84 14.20
C LEU A 210 -6.00 7.46 14.87
N LEU A 211 -4.94 6.67 14.73
CA LEU A 211 -4.80 5.36 15.37
C LEU A 211 -4.35 5.44 16.84
N GLY A 212 -3.79 6.59 17.28
CA GLY A 212 -3.28 6.82 18.63
C GLY A 212 -4.29 7.48 19.56
N GLU A 213 -5.10 8.38 19.04
CA GLU A 213 -5.91 9.28 19.86
C GLU A 213 -7.19 8.67 20.43
N THR A 214 -7.79 7.65 19.83
CA THR A 214 -8.93 6.94 20.45
C THR A 214 -9.30 5.68 19.65
N GLY A 215 -8.99 4.51 20.18
CA GLY A 215 -9.48 3.25 19.59
C GLY A 215 -11.00 3.08 19.60
N GLU A 216 -11.74 4.06 20.11
CA GLU A 216 -13.20 4.06 20.16
C GLU A 216 -13.86 4.79 18.98
N ALA A 217 -13.19 5.74 18.34
CA ALA A 217 -13.74 6.47 17.19
C ALA A 217 -13.85 5.58 15.94
N TYR A 218 -12.93 4.63 15.79
CA TYR A 218 -13.01 3.57 14.80
C TYR A 218 -13.24 2.25 15.53
N LYS A 219 -14.33 1.57 15.26
CA LYS A 219 -14.66 0.22 15.74
C LYS A 219 -13.71 -0.85 15.15
N MET A 220 -12.43 -0.55 15.13
CA MET A 220 -11.38 -1.44 14.65
C MET A 220 -10.92 -2.40 15.72
N GLY A 221 -10.72 -3.66 15.34
CA GLY A 221 -10.06 -4.64 16.20
C GLY A 221 -8.61 -4.26 16.50
N PHE A 222 -8.07 -4.72 17.62
CA PHE A 222 -6.68 -4.45 18.03
C PHE A 222 -5.67 -4.85 16.96
N GLN A 223 -5.83 -6.02 16.37
CA GLN A 223 -4.93 -6.53 15.32
C GLN A 223 -4.96 -5.65 14.07
N GLU A 224 -6.14 -5.28 13.62
CA GLU A 224 -6.35 -4.42 12.44
C GLU A 224 -5.72 -3.04 12.63
N ARG A 225 -5.90 -2.45 13.81
CA ARG A 225 -5.28 -1.17 14.17
C ARG A 225 -3.76 -1.24 14.15
N ASN A 226 -3.17 -2.31 14.69
CA ASN A 226 -1.73 -2.51 14.68
C ASN A 226 -1.20 -2.71 13.26
N GLU A 227 -1.91 -3.45 12.42
CA GLU A 227 -1.55 -3.63 11.03
C GLU A 227 -1.49 -2.29 10.29
N ILE A 228 -2.56 -1.48 10.34
CA ILE A 228 -2.58 -0.16 9.69
C ILE A 228 -1.48 0.74 10.27
N ARG A 229 -1.26 0.71 11.59
CA ARG A 229 -0.23 1.52 12.24
C ARG A 229 1.18 1.11 11.82
N SER A 230 1.46 -0.19 11.70
CA SER A 230 2.73 -0.69 11.19
C SER A 230 2.98 -0.20 9.75
N TYR A 231 1.97 -0.30 8.88
CA TYR A 231 2.08 0.19 7.50
C TYR A 231 2.22 1.71 7.42
N ALA A 232 1.54 2.47 8.26
CA ALA A 232 1.67 3.91 8.30
C ALA A 232 3.10 4.34 8.72
N TYR A 233 3.69 3.68 9.71
CA TYR A 233 5.09 3.90 10.07
C TYR A 233 6.06 3.48 8.95
N LYS A 234 5.80 2.39 8.24
CA LYS A 234 6.60 1.99 7.09
C LYS A 234 6.52 3.01 5.96
N ASN A 235 5.32 3.48 5.62
CA ASN A 235 5.13 4.51 4.59
C ASN A 235 5.79 5.83 4.99
N LEU A 236 5.74 6.21 6.28
CA LEU A 236 6.46 7.35 6.83
C LEU A 236 7.98 7.21 6.66
N GLY A 237 8.51 6.03 6.98
CA GLY A 237 9.93 5.74 6.78
C GLY A 237 10.36 5.83 5.32
N ASN A 238 9.55 5.31 4.40
CA ASN A 238 9.80 5.40 2.97
C ASN A 238 9.79 6.87 2.49
N ALA A 239 8.85 7.67 3.00
CA ALA A 239 8.75 9.10 2.70
C ALA A 239 9.99 9.87 3.18
N TYR A 240 10.43 9.63 4.41
CA TYR A 240 11.68 10.23 4.92
C TYR A 240 12.92 9.78 4.14
N ASN A 241 12.97 8.52 3.67
CA ASN A 241 14.01 8.06 2.77
C ASN A 241 14.04 8.85 1.45
N GLY A 242 12.86 9.06 0.85
CA GLY A 242 12.73 9.88 -0.36
C GLY A 242 13.23 11.32 -0.15
N LEU A 243 13.06 11.86 1.07
CA LEU A 243 13.58 13.16 1.49
C LEU A 243 15.05 13.11 1.95
N LYS A 244 15.71 11.93 1.93
CA LYS A 244 17.08 11.69 2.45
C LYS A 244 17.24 11.99 3.95
N ARG A 245 16.14 11.95 4.70
CA ARG A 245 16.10 12.13 6.17
C ARG A 245 16.25 10.76 6.84
N TYR A 246 17.45 10.18 6.74
CA TYR A 246 17.68 8.76 7.03
C TYR A 246 17.49 8.38 8.49
N ASP A 247 17.82 9.26 9.45
CA ASP A 247 17.62 8.97 10.88
C ASP A 247 16.14 8.88 11.24
N GLU A 248 15.34 9.79 10.70
CA GLU A 248 13.88 9.78 10.89
C GLU A 248 13.23 8.59 10.19
N ALA A 249 13.73 8.25 9.01
CA ALA A 249 13.30 7.06 8.29
C ALA A 249 13.60 5.78 9.08
N ALA A 250 14.81 5.64 9.63
CA ALA A 250 15.20 4.49 10.44
C ALA A 250 14.34 4.39 11.71
N ASN A 251 14.05 5.52 12.38
CA ASN A 251 13.19 5.54 13.56
C ASN A 251 11.76 5.09 13.24
N ALA A 252 11.19 5.57 12.13
CA ALA A 252 9.86 5.17 11.69
C ALA A 252 9.81 3.66 11.34
N LEU A 253 10.82 3.16 10.61
CA LEU A 253 10.88 1.74 10.21
C LEU A 253 11.09 0.81 11.40
N ARG A 254 11.87 1.21 12.42
CA ARG A 254 11.97 0.46 13.69
C ARG A 254 10.61 0.34 14.37
N LYS A 255 9.86 1.45 14.48
CA LYS A 255 8.50 1.40 15.04
C LYS A 255 7.58 0.47 14.24
N SER A 256 7.68 0.44 12.93
CA SER A 256 6.93 -0.50 12.10
C SER A 256 7.28 -1.96 12.46
N SER A 257 8.57 -2.29 12.58
CA SER A 257 9.04 -3.65 12.93
C SER A 257 8.76 -4.03 14.40
N GLU A 258 8.72 -3.08 15.32
CA GLU A 258 8.32 -3.31 16.72
C GLU A 258 6.83 -3.66 16.83
N ILE A 259 5.97 -2.97 16.06
CA ILE A 259 4.52 -3.24 16.03
C ILE A 259 4.23 -4.58 15.36
N GLU A 260 4.92 -4.88 14.28
CA GLU A 260 4.75 -6.11 13.50
C GLU A 260 6.12 -6.76 13.19
N PRO A 261 6.67 -7.55 14.14
CA PRO A 261 8.01 -8.14 14.01
C PRO A 261 8.18 -9.07 12.80
N LYS A 262 7.10 -9.58 12.24
CA LYS A 262 7.10 -10.43 11.04
C LYS A 262 7.00 -9.65 9.74
N ASN A 263 7.00 -8.32 9.78
CA ASN A 263 6.92 -7.49 8.58
C ASN A 263 8.28 -7.46 7.84
N VAL A 264 8.43 -8.37 6.89
CA VAL A 264 9.65 -8.51 6.06
C VAL A 264 10.04 -7.19 5.41
N SER A 265 9.05 -6.42 4.89
CA SER A 265 9.31 -5.15 4.21
C SER A 265 9.85 -4.08 5.16
N ALA A 266 9.42 -4.06 6.42
CA ALA A 266 9.94 -3.11 7.41
C ALA A 266 11.41 -3.35 7.68
N HIS A 267 11.81 -4.61 7.92
CA HIS A 267 13.22 -4.98 8.13
C HIS A 267 14.08 -4.72 6.89
N PHE A 268 13.60 -5.07 5.70
CA PHE A 268 14.30 -4.81 4.45
C PHE A 268 14.51 -3.31 4.21
N ASN A 269 13.46 -2.49 4.34
CA ASN A 269 13.54 -1.05 4.14
C ASN A 269 14.39 -0.36 5.23
N LEU A 270 14.38 -0.88 6.45
CA LEU A 270 15.28 -0.42 7.52
C LEU A 270 16.73 -0.68 7.13
N GLY A 271 17.06 -1.88 6.64
CA GLY A 271 18.40 -2.19 6.15
C GLY A 271 18.85 -1.25 5.04
N LEU A 272 17.98 -0.98 4.06
CA LEU A 272 18.26 -0.04 2.96
C LEU A 272 18.48 1.40 3.48
N THR A 273 17.64 1.85 4.41
CA THR A 273 17.79 3.16 5.06
C THR A 273 19.13 3.30 5.77
N LEU A 274 19.48 2.29 6.58
CA LEU A 274 20.73 2.28 7.34
C LEU A 274 21.97 2.20 6.44
N TYR A 275 21.88 1.44 5.33
CA TYR A 275 22.92 1.44 4.29
C TYR A 275 23.12 2.84 3.71
N ASN A 276 22.03 3.51 3.31
CA ASN A 276 22.08 4.88 2.77
C ASN A 276 22.59 5.91 3.79
N ALA A 277 22.38 5.66 5.07
CA ALA A 277 22.91 6.46 6.18
C ALA A 277 24.40 6.15 6.49
N GLY A 278 25.04 5.18 5.82
CA GLY A 278 26.39 4.70 6.13
C GLY A 278 26.49 3.84 7.40
N ARG A 279 25.37 3.43 7.99
CA ARG A 279 25.27 2.64 9.22
C ARG A 279 25.28 1.14 8.87
N TYR A 280 26.37 0.68 8.24
CA TYR A 280 26.45 -0.63 7.59
C TYR A 280 26.26 -1.82 8.54
N SER A 281 26.80 -1.76 9.77
CA SER A 281 26.64 -2.84 10.73
C SER A 281 25.17 -3.08 11.11
N GLU A 282 24.41 -2.00 11.29
CA GLU A 282 22.96 -2.11 11.59
C GLU A 282 22.15 -2.54 10.35
N ALA A 283 22.57 -2.10 9.15
CA ALA A 283 21.96 -2.55 7.91
C ALA A 283 22.09 -4.06 7.71
N ILE A 284 23.27 -4.65 8.01
CA ILE A 284 23.53 -6.08 7.96
C ILE A 284 22.53 -6.84 8.83
N GLU A 285 22.33 -6.42 10.07
CA GLU A 285 21.39 -7.09 10.99
C GLU A 285 19.95 -6.99 10.49
N SER A 286 19.57 -5.82 9.96
CA SER A 286 18.21 -5.62 9.41
C SER A 286 17.95 -6.51 8.17
N TYR A 287 18.93 -6.66 7.27
CA TYR A 287 18.79 -7.57 6.13
C TYR A 287 18.77 -9.04 6.56
N LYS A 288 19.56 -9.44 7.56
CA LYS A 288 19.52 -10.79 8.11
C LYS A 288 18.14 -11.14 8.69
N GLU A 289 17.51 -10.22 9.40
CA GLU A 289 16.15 -10.44 9.90
C GLU A 289 15.14 -10.57 8.74
N ALA A 290 15.24 -9.74 7.69
CA ALA A 290 14.41 -9.88 6.50
C ALA A 290 14.59 -11.24 5.81
N ILE A 291 15.83 -11.73 5.69
CA ILE A 291 16.18 -13.04 5.13
C ILE A 291 15.62 -14.17 6.00
N LYS A 292 15.78 -14.09 7.31
CA LYS A 292 15.25 -15.08 8.26
C LYS A 292 13.73 -15.23 8.12
N LEU A 293 13.02 -14.12 7.93
CA LEU A 293 11.57 -14.11 7.73
C LEU A 293 11.18 -14.59 6.33
N ARG A 294 11.97 -14.31 5.31
CA ARG A 294 11.76 -14.75 3.93
C ARG A 294 13.08 -15.19 3.27
N PRO A 295 13.46 -16.47 3.40
CA PRO A 295 14.72 -16.99 2.89
C PRO A 295 14.90 -16.95 1.37
N THR A 296 13.83 -16.69 0.62
CA THR A 296 13.86 -16.54 -0.84
C THR A 296 13.91 -15.10 -1.32
N LEU A 297 14.11 -14.12 -0.42
CA LEU A 297 14.14 -12.70 -0.73
C LEU A 297 15.48 -12.31 -1.39
N ALA A 298 15.59 -12.47 -2.70
CA ALA A 298 16.81 -12.21 -3.48
C ALA A 298 17.38 -10.81 -3.23
N GLN A 299 16.53 -9.78 -3.16
CA GLN A 299 16.95 -8.40 -2.93
C GLN A 299 17.67 -8.20 -1.60
N ALA A 300 17.27 -8.95 -0.55
CA ALA A 300 17.93 -8.85 0.74
C ALA A 300 19.35 -9.44 0.71
N TYR A 301 19.56 -10.56 0.03
CA TYR A 301 20.91 -11.11 -0.18
C TYR A 301 21.77 -10.18 -1.02
N TYR A 302 21.22 -9.60 -2.08
CA TYR A 302 21.94 -8.66 -2.93
C TYR A 302 22.41 -7.44 -2.13
N ASN A 303 21.51 -6.78 -1.40
CA ASN A 303 21.84 -5.60 -0.61
C ASN A 303 22.75 -5.95 0.59
N LEU A 304 22.59 -7.11 1.19
CA LEU A 304 23.50 -7.61 2.22
C LEU A 304 24.90 -7.83 1.66
N GLY A 305 25.02 -8.41 0.46
CA GLY A 305 26.30 -8.56 -0.25
C GLY A 305 26.97 -7.23 -0.55
N LEU A 306 26.21 -6.25 -1.07
CA LEU A 306 26.73 -4.89 -1.28
C LEU A 306 27.13 -4.21 0.03
N THR A 307 26.42 -4.47 1.13
CA THR A 307 26.74 -3.90 2.44
C THR A 307 28.04 -4.49 2.98
N TYR A 308 28.26 -5.81 2.86
CA TYR A 308 29.54 -6.42 3.20
C TYR A 308 30.70 -5.92 2.34
N TYR A 309 30.46 -5.72 1.04
CA TYR A 309 31.46 -5.12 0.15
C TYR A 309 31.81 -3.69 0.57
N ALA A 310 30.82 -2.87 0.97
CA ALA A 310 31.04 -1.51 1.43
C ALA A 310 31.92 -1.41 2.68
N ILE A 311 31.93 -2.43 3.56
CA ILE A 311 32.82 -2.51 4.72
C ILE A 311 34.09 -3.33 4.43
N ASN A 312 34.37 -3.62 3.15
CA ASN A 312 35.52 -4.39 2.67
C ASN A 312 35.57 -5.87 3.13
N ASP A 313 34.44 -6.44 3.56
CA ASP A 313 34.30 -7.88 3.83
C ASP A 313 33.92 -8.64 2.56
N LYS A 314 34.90 -8.80 1.67
CA LYS A 314 34.71 -9.49 0.38
C LYS A 314 34.34 -10.97 0.57
N THR A 315 34.77 -11.60 1.64
CA THR A 315 34.44 -13.01 1.92
C THR A 315 32.95 -13.17 2.20
N ALA A 316 32.40 -12.34 3.08
CA ALA A 316 30.97 -12.36 3.39
C ALA A 316 30.12 -11.91 2.16
N ALA A 317 30.59 -10.94 1.37
CA ALA A 317 29.93 -10.54 0.14
C ALA A 317 29.83 -11.69 -0.87
N MET A 318 30.92 -12.44 -1.08
CA MET A 318 30.95 -13.62 -1.97
C MET A 318 30.07 -14.76 -1.45
N ALA A 319 29.92 -14.93 -0.14
CA ALA A 319 28.99 -15.92 0.43
C ALA A 319 27.53 -15.57 0.05
N GLN A 320 27.15 -14.28 0.02
CA GLN A 320 25.83 -13.86 -0.43
C GLN A 320 25.64 -14.13 -1.93
N TYR A 321 26.66 -13.88 -2.74
CA TYR A 321 26.64 -14.22 -4.17
C TYR A 321 26.37 -15.72 -4.39
N GLU A 322 27.09 -16.61 -3.69
CA GLU A 322 26.90 -18.05 -3.83
C GLU A 322 25.46 -18.49 -3.48
N THR A 323 24.89 -17.92 -2.42
CA THR A 323 23.48 -18.17 -2.07
C THR A 323 22.54 -17.65 -3.14
N LEU A 324 22.79 -16.44 -3.62
CA LEU A 324 21.94 -15.76 -4.58
C LEU A 324 21.86 -16.46 -5.94
N LYS A 325 22.92 -17.22 -6.32
CA LYS A 325 22.93 -18.03 -7.55
C LYS A 325 21.74 -19.00 -7.64
N SER A 326 21.34 -19.57 -6.52
CA SER A 326 20.22 -20.53 -6.46
C SER A 326 18.85 -19.85 -6.41
N ILE A 327 18.79 -18.57 -6.01
CA ILE A 327 17.53 -17.81 -5.81
C ILE A 327 17.25 -16.95 -7.04
N ASN A 328 18.26 -16.19 -7.52
CA ASN A 328 18.16 -15.30 -8.67
C ASN A 328 19.52 -15.11 -9.33
N ALA A 329 19.76 -15.84 -10.42
CA ALA A 329 21.06 -15.87 -11.12
C ALA A 329 21.44 -14.49 -11.70
N GLU A 330 20.47 -13.68 -12.12
CA GLU A 330 20.75 -12.35 -12.70
C GLU A 330 21.23 -11.39 -11.61
N MET A 331 20.58 -11.34 -10.46
CA MET A 331 21.03 -10.54 -9.31
C MET A 331 22.37 -11.04 -8.76
N ALA A 332 22.62 -12.35 -8.80
CA ALA A 332 23.91 -12.90 -8.43
C ALA A 332 25.02 -12.38 -9.34
N ARG A 333 24.81 -12.37 -10.66
CA ARG A 333 25.76 -11.82 -11.60
C ARG A 333 26.04 -10.33 -11.33
N GLN A 334 25.00 -9.53 -11.11
CA GLN A 334 25.12 -8.11 -10.80
C GLN A 334 25.94 -7.89 -9.51
N LEU A 335 25.73 -8.69 -8.46
CA LEU A 335 26.50 -8.63 -7.23
C LEU A 335 27.96 -8.98 -7.48
N TYR A 336 28.23 -10.04 -8.23
CA TYR A 336 29.59 -10.48 -8.55
C TYR A 336 30.37 -9.39 -9.31
N ASP A 337 29.73 -8.78 -10.32
CA ASP A 337 30.32 -7.71 -11.09
C ASP A 337 30.64 -6.48 -10.21
N ALA A 338 29.75 -6.16 -9.26
CA ALA A 338 29.98 -5.08 -8.29
C ALA A 338 31.15 -5.37 -7.31
N ILE A 339 31.35 -6.63 -6.88
CA ILE A 339 32.43 -7.01 -5.97
C ILE A 339 33.81 -7.05 -6.68
N LYS A 340 33.83 -7.31 -7.98
CA LYS A 340 35.08 -7.40 -8.76
C LYS A 340 35.62 -6.06 -9.24
N GLN A 341 34.80 -5.02 -9.26
CA GLN A 341 35.26 -3.65 -9.54
C GLN A 341 36.04 -3.08 -8.36
#